data_f4b316cc64c238c05123651fff10595a
#
_entry.id   f4b316cc64c238c05123651fff10595a
#
_cell.length_a   1.000
_cell.length_b   1.000
_cell.length_c   1.000
_cell.angle_alpha   90.00
_cell.angle_beta   90.00
_cell.angle_gamma   90.00
#
_symmetry.space_group_name_H-M   'P 1'
#
loop_
_entity.id
_entity.type
_entity.pdbx_description
1 polymer ?
#
loop_
_entity_poly.entity_id
_entity_poly.type
_entity_poly.pdbx_seq_one_letter_code
_entity_poly.pdbx_strand_id
1 'polypeptide(L)'
;MGKIIIQSLTTEKPISVMGMEAGICWGGDVTDEEKNYKRGLDCLQSGHLRTAEYPQVYMVLDGYSARVIREFYTHIAGGPTRLQASTRYINYKDFDCIVPPKVSKDPLATITYLEAIENTQTALQTLEKAGVPKEDSANLLPLGMATKVVVRTNLRNLIDMAHQRLCSRAYWEFRILMNDIIEALAYYSSEWENLVKQHKIFKPKCAVCGFCEEKYSCGAYPTKEQNDEYIKLGKLIKNKDFTSLLLYLTDEDKHNLVKLLSLEK
;
A
#
# COMPACT_ATOMS: atom_id res chain seq x y z
N MET A 1 -0.49 -11.60 -14.29
CA MET A 1 -0.23 -10.62 -13.21
C MET A 1 1.17 -10.87 -12.69
N GLY A 2 1.81 -9.83 -12.14
CA GLY A 2 3.13 -9.97 -11.55
C GLY A 2 3.16 -10.92 -10.35
N LYS A 3 4.34 -11.23 -9.85
CA LYS A 3 4.55 -12.07 -8.65
C LYS A 3 5.56 -11.43 -7.72
N ILE A 4 5.40 -11.72 -6.43
CA ILE A 4 6.35 -11.33 -5.37
C ILE A 4 7.10 -12.57 -4.91
N ILE A 5 8.42 -12.45 -4.81
CA ILE A 5 9.28 -13.52 -4.28
C ILE A 5 9.98 -12.94 -3.05
N ILE A 6 9.62 -13.41 -1.86
CA ILE A 6 10.29 -13.04 -0.61
C ILE A 6 11.59 -13.84 -0.52
N GLN A 7 12.71 -13.14 -0.29
CA GLN A 7 14.03 -13.76 -0.18
C GLN A 7 14.32 -14.14 1.28
N SER A 8 15.17 -15.16 1.47
CA SER A 8 15.53 -15.72 2.79
C SER A 8 16.26 -14.74 3.73
N LEU A 9 16.76 -13.62 3.22
CA LEU A 9 17.33 -12.54 4.04
C LEU A 9 16.27 -11.69 4.74
N THR A 10 14.99 -11.89 4.43
CA THR A 10 13.88 -11.21 5.11
C THR A 10 13.82 -11.63 6.56
N THR A 11 13.62 -10.68 7.47
CA THR A 11 13.45 -10.96 8.89
C THR A 11 12.26 -11.90 9.10
N GLU A 12 12.52 -13.09 9.62
CA GLU A 12 11.49 -14.12 9.82
C GLU A 12 10.54 -13.77 10.96
N LYS A 13 11.07 -13.16 12.04
CA LYS A 13 10.33 -12.81 13.27
C LYS A 13 10.28 -11.29 13.47
N PRO A 14 9.52 -10.54 12.66
CA PRO A 14 9.53 -9.08 12.70
C PRO A 14 9.03 -8.51 14.01
N ILE A 15 8.02 -9.12 14.65
CA ILE A 15 7.47 -8.64 15.93
C ILE A 15 8.50 -8.85 17.04
N SER A 16 9.10 -10.04 17.12
CA SER A 16 10.11 -10.37 18.12
C SER A 16 11.36 -9.48 17.98
N VAL A 17 11.80 -9.18 16.75
CA VAL A 17 12.92 -8.25 16.50
C VAL A 17 12.57 -6.85 16.98
N MET A 18 11.39 -6.33 16.69
CA MET A 18 10.96 -5.02 17.21
C MET A 18 11.02 -4.94 18.74
N GLY A 19 10.54 -5.99 19.40
CA GLY A 19 10.54 -6.05 20.87
C GLY A 19 11.92 -6.25 21.47
N MET A 20 12.80 -6.99 20.81
CA MET A 20 14.20 -7.14 21.22
C MET A 20 14.91 -5.78 21.20
N GLU A 21 14.81 -5.05 20.09
CA GLU A 21 15.43 -3.73 19.94
C GLU A 21 14.90 -2.70 20.95
N ALA A 22 13.58 -2.70 21.19
CA ALA A 22 12.98 -1.89 22.24
C ALA A 22 13.50 -2.29 23.63
N GLY A 23 13.63 -3.60 23.89
CA GLY A 23 14.16 -4.12 25.16
C GLY A 23 15.58 -3.64 25.46
N ILE A 24 16.45 -3.65 24.46
CA ILE A 24 17.82 -3.13 24.57
C ILE A 24 17.79 -1.65 24.98
N CYS A 25 16.96 -0.83 24.33
CA CYS A 25 16.84 0.59 24.65
C CYS A 25 16.37 0.85 26.10
N TRP A 26 15.58 -0.06 26.67
CA TRP A 26 15.06 0.07 28.03
C TRP A 26 15.91 -0.64 29.10
N GLY A 27 17.06 -1.23 28.70
CA GLY A 27 17.93 -1.98 29.60
C GLY A 27 17.31 -3.28 30.12
N GLY A 28 16.33 -3.82 29.40
CA GLY A 28 15.62 -5.03 29.74
C GLY A 28 16.31 -6.31 29.24
N ASP A 29 15.95 -7.44 29.82
CA ASP A 29 16.34 -8.76 29.30
C ASP A 29 15.68 -9.00 27.93
N VAL A 30 16.48 -9.38 26.94
CA VAL A 30 16.08 -9.66 25.57
C VAL A 30 16.34 -11.12 25.15
N THR A 31 16.71 -11.98 26.09
CA THR A 31 16.96 -13.41 25.82
C THR A 31 15.68 -14.22 25.71
N ASP A 32 14.57 -13.74 26.29
CA ASP A 32 13.26 -14.35 26.29
C ASP A 32 12.47 -13.92 25.05
N GLU A 33 12.29 -14.84 24.10
CA GLU A 33 11.61 -14.58 22.82
C GLU A 33 10.13 -14.22 23.02
N GLU A 34 9.43 -14.86 23.96
CA GLU A 34 8.01 -14.57 24.22
C GLU A 34 7.82 -13.14 24.76
N LYS A 35 8.72 -12.70 25.65
CA LYS A 35 8.73 -11.30 26.14
C LYS A 35 9.04 -10.32 25.01
N ASN A 36 9.99 -10.66 24.12
CA ASN A 36 10.28 -9.83 22.96
C ASN A 36 9.07 -9.72 22.04
N TYR A 37 8.39 -10.82 21.75
CA TYR A 37 7.17 -10.80 20.94
C TYR A 37 6.08 -9.89 21.56
N LYS A 38 5.78 -10.03 22.86
CA LYS A 38 4.80 -9.18 23.57
C LYS A 38 5.20 -7.70 23.50
N ARG A 39 6.46 -7.38 23.80
CA ARG A 39 7.00 -6.02 23.73
C ARG A 39 6.93 -5.42 22.33
N GLY A 40 7.16 -6.23 21.29
CA GLY A 40 7.01 -5.80 19.90
C GLY A 40 5.57 -5.45 19.54
N LEU A 41 4.59 -6.22 20.03
CA LEU A 41 3.17 -5.90 19.91
C LEU A 41 2.81 -4.59 20.61
N ASP A 42 3.30 -4.40 21.83
CA ASP A 42 3.07 -3.17 22.59
C ASP A 42 3.62 -1.94 21.84
N CYS A 43 4.79 -2.07 21.21
CA CYS A 43 5.36 -1.02 20.36
C CYS A 43 4.45 -0.69 19.17
N LEU A 44 3.88 -1.70 18.50
CA LEU A 44 2.94 -1.49 17.39
C LEU A 44 1.66 -0.80 17.85
N GLN A 45 1.06 -1.27 18.94
CA GLN A 45 -0.21 -0.75 19.49
C GLN A 45 -0.10 0.67 20.01
N SER A 46 1.03 1.00 20.65
CA SER A 46 1.32 2.34 21.15
C SER A 46 1.82 3.33 20.10
N GLY A 47 2.03 2.87 18.86
CA GLY A 47 2.53 3.71 17.77
C GLY A 47 4.04 3.97 17.81
N HIS A 48 4.82 3.21 18.60
CA HIS A 48 6.29 3.27 18.63
C HIS A 48 6.91 2.63 17.36
N LEU A 49 6.53 3.17 16.21
CA LEU A 49 6.90 2.60 14.90
C LEU A 49 8.38 2.78 14.52
N ARG A 50 9.19 3.45 15.34
CA ARG A 50 10.65 3.49 15.11
C ARG A 50 11.27 2.10 15.22
N THR A 51 10.73 1.23 16.07
CA THR A 51 11.16 -0.18 16.15
C THR A 51 10.86 -0.97 14.87
N ALA A 52 9.87 -0.55 14.09
CA ALA A 52 9.53 -1.17 12.80
C ALA A 52 10.55 -0.84 11.68
N GLU A 53 11.57 -0.02 11.94
CA GLU A 53 12.68 0.22 11.01
C GLU A 53 13.72 -0.92 11.01
N TYR A 54 13.74 -1.76 12.06
CA TYR A 54 14.69 -2.87 12.20
C TYR A 54 14.32 -4.11 11.39
N PRO A 55 13.06 -4.61 11.37
CA PRO A 55 12.72 -5.73 10.51
C PRO A 55 12.89 -5.38 9.04
N GLN A 56 13.74 -6.14 8.34
CA GLN A 56 14.06 -5.93 6.93
C GLN A 56 13.29 -6.89 6.04
N VAL A 57 12.90 -6.42 4.87
CA VAL A 57 12.26 -7.21 3.83
C VAL A 57 13.11 -7.15 2.56
N TYR A 58 13.49 -8.32 2.07
CA TYR A 58 14.16 -8.52 0.80
C TYR A 58 13.20 -9.26 -0.14
N MET A 59 12.92 -8.69 -1.29
CA MET A 59 11.96 -9.26 -2.22
C MET A 59 12.33 -8.98 -3.67
N VAL A 60 11.78 -9.79 -4.57
CA VAL A 60 11.80 -9.54 -6.01
C VAL A 60 10.37 -9.25 -6.45
N LEU A 61 10.18 -8.09 -7.08
CA LEU A 61 8.96 -7.73 -7.80
C LEU A 61 9.18 -8.15 -9.26
N ASP A 62 8.38 -9.05 -9.78
CA ASP A 62 8.54 -9.62 -11.13
C ASP A 62 7.24 -9.49 -11.92
N GLY A 63 7.30 -8.91 -13.13
CA GLY A 63 6.16 -8.81 -14.02
C GLY A 63 5.18 -7.67 -13.70
N TYR A 64 5.65 -6.61 -13.04
CA TYR A 64 4.91 -5.35 -12.87
C TYR A 64 5.39 -4.31 -13.87
N SER A 65 4.53 -3.34 -14.23
CA SER A 65 4.89 -2.33 -15.23
C SER A 65 6.01 -1.40 -14.77
N ALA A 66 6.84 -0.93 -15.70
CA ALA A 66 7.83 0.11 -15.43
C ALA A 66 7.17 1.38 -14.85
N ARG A 67 5.90 1.64 -15.19
CA ARG A 67 5.11 2.74 -14.65
C ARG A 67 4.91 2.62 -13.15
N VAL A 68 4.42 1.48 -12.66
CA VAL A 68 4.21 1.29 -11.21
C VAL A 68 5.52 1.26 -10.45
N ILE A 69 6.57 0.70 -11.05
CA ILE A 69 7.91 0.70 -10.44
C ILE A 69 8.45 2.13 -10.33
N ARG A 70 8.23 3.01 -11.31
CA ARG A 70 8.59 4.43 -11.21
C ARG A 70 7.91 5.11 -10.01
N GLU A 71 6.61 4.82 -9.76
CA GLU A 71 5.92 5.33 -8.57
C GLU A 71 6.45 4.68 -7.29
N PHE A 72 6.80 3.38 -7.32
CA PHE A 72 7.40 2.68 -6.19
C PHE A 72 8.72 3.34 -5.74
N TYR A 73 9.52 3.88 -6.67
CA TYR A 73 10.76 4.61 -6.37
C TYR A 73 10.55 5.90 -5.57
N THR A 74 9.35 6.46 -5.50
CA THR A 74 9.05 7.66 -4.71
C THR A 74 8.98 7.39 -3.20
N HIS A 75 8.84 6.11 -2.79
CA HIS A 75 8.81 5.72 -1.38
C HIS A 75 10.24 5.54 -0.85
N ILE A 76 10.83 6.61 -0.33
CA ILE A 76 12.24 6.68 0.09
C ILE A 76 12.47 6.61 1.60
N ALA A 77 11.40 6.64 2.41
CA ALA A 77 11.51 6.54 3.86
C ALA A 77 12.21 5.24 4.29
N GLY A 78 13.07 5.31 5.31
CA GLY A 78 13.83 4.15 5.79
C GLY A 78 14.94 3.65 4.86
N GLY A 79 15.35 4.43 3.85
CA GLY A 79 16.49 4.13 2.98
C GLY A 79 16.36 2.84 2.18
N PRO A 80 15.25 2.59 1.46
CA PRO A 80 15.12 1.37 0.65
C PRO A 80 16.15 1.34 -0.47
N THR A 81 16.66 0.14 -0.78
CA THR A 81 17.56 -0.09 -1.91
C THR A 81 16.82 -0.86 -2.99
N ARG A 82 17.00 -0.48 -4.25
CA ARG A 82 16.32 -1.07 -5.40
C ARG A 82 17.27 -1.26 -6.54
N LEU A 83 17.19 -2.42 -7.18
CA LEU A 83 17.99 -2.78 -8.36
C LEU A 83 17.04 -3.28 -9.44
N GLN A 84 16.76 -2.44 -10.42
CA GLN A 84 15.86 -2.76 -11.53
C GLN A 84 16.61 -3.45 -12.68
N ALA A 85 15.91 -4.33 -13.37
CA ALA A 85 16.39 -4.97 -14.58
C ALA A 85 16.86 -3.93 -15.61
N SER A 86 18.09 -4.10 -16.09
CA SER A 86 18.77 -3.08 -16.90
C SER A 86 18.30 -3.10 -18.35
N THR A 87 17.88 -1.97 -18.86
CA THR A 87 17.57 -1.76 -20.28
C THR A 87 18.83 -1.66 -21.17
N ARG A 88 20.02 -1.59 -20.58
CA ARG A 88 21.31 -1.58 -21.32
C ARG A 88 21.80 -2.98 -21.64
N TYR A 89 21.49 -3.98 -20.79
CA TYR A 89 22.04 -5.34 -20.91
C TYR A 89 21.01 -6.35 -21.40
N ILE A 90 19.76 -6.22 -20.95
CA ILE A 90 18.68 -7.15 -21.33
C ILE A 90 18.16 -6.79 -22.71
N ASN A 91 17.85 -7.80 -23.51
CA ASN A 91 17.17 -7.60 -24.78
C ASN A 91 15.64 -7.55 -24.53
N TYR A 92 15.02 -6.44 -24.87
CA TYR A 92 13.59 -6.19 -24.69
C TYR A 92 12.81 -6.20 -26.02
N LYS A 93 13.34 -6.75 -27.09
CA LYS A 93 12.68 -6.77 -28.40
C LYS A 93 11.29 -7.46 -28.37
N ASP A 94 11.10 -8.43 -27.45
CA ASP A 94 9.88 -9.19 -27.27
C ASP A 94 9.33 -8.97 -25.83
N PHE A 95 9.36 -7.73 -25.34
CA PHE A 95 8.95 -7.41 -23.98
C PHE A 95 7.46 -7.71 -23.73
N ASP A 96 7.15 -8.20 -22.53
CA ASP A 96 5.77 -8.29 -22.04
C ASP A 96 5.23 -6.90 -21.66
N CYS A 97 3.92 -6.71 -21.81
CA CYS A 97 3.26 -5.46 -21.48
C CYS A 97 2.02 -5.68 -20.61
N ILE A 98 1.82 -4.81 -19.63
CA ILE A 98 0.66 -4.83 -18.76
C ILE A 98 -0.49 -4.08 -19.43
N VAL A 99 -1.56 -4.79 -19.76
CA VAL A 99 -2.79 -4.18 -20.33
C VAL A 99 -3.65 -3.62 -19.20
N PRO A 100 -3.94 -2.29 -19.18
CA PRO A 100 -4.76 -1.70 -18.14
C PRO A 100 -6.20 -2.25 -18.13
N PRO A 101 -6.85 -2.41 -16.94
CA PRO A 101 -8.18 -3.01 -16.82
C PRO A 101 -9.29 -2.27 -17.60
N LYS A 102 -9.16 -0.96 -17.79
CA LYS A 102 -10.12 -0.19 -18.59
C LYS A 102 -9.93 -0.42 -20.10
N VAL A 103 -8.70 -0.66 -20.53
CA VAL A 103 -8.38 -1.02 -21.93
C VAL A 103 -8.93 -2.41 -22.22
N SER A 104 -8.68 -3.40 -21.37
CA SER A 104 -9.11 -4.79 -21.58
C SER A 104 -10.64 -5.00 -21.58
N LYS A 105 -11.42 -4.01 -21.13
CA LYS A 105 -12.90 -4.05 -21.14
C LYS A 105 -13.52 -3.60 -22.45
N ASP A 106 -12.77 -2.95 -23.32
CA ASP A 106 -13.23 -2.45 -24.61
C ASP A 106 -12.42 -3.15 -25.73
N PRO A 107 -13.09 -3.89 -26.64
CA PRO A 107 -12.40 -4.63 -27.70
C PRO A 107 -11.57 -3.73 -28.62
N LEU A 108 -12.10 -2.56 -29.02
CA LEU A 108 -11.38 -1.64 -29.91
C LEU A 108 -10.16 -1.04 -29.22
N ALA A 109 -10.31 -0.60 -27.95
CA ALA A 109 -9.19 -0.10 -27.17
C ALA A 109 -8.12 -1.19 -26.97
N THR A 110 -8.53 -2.44 -26.74
CA THR A 110 -7.61 -3.58 -26.58
C THR A 110 -6.81 -3.82 -27.86
N ILE A 111 -7.48 -3.88 -29.01
CA ILE A 111 -6.82 -4.08 -30.33
C ILE A 111 -5.82 -2.94 -30.56
N THR A 112 -6.27 -1.68 -30.45
CA THR A 112 -5.42 -0.50 -30.66
C THR A 112 -4.19 -0.51 -29.74
N TYR A 113 -4.38 -0.91 -28.47
CA TYR A 113 -3.28 -0.99 -27.50
C TYR A 113 -2.27 -2.08 -27.89
N LEU A 114 -2.74 -3.27 -28.26
CA LEU A 114 -1.89 -4.40 -28.63
C LEU A 114 -1.14 -4.13 -29.94
N GLU A 115 -1.78 -3.53 -30.95
CA GLU A 115 -1.13 -3.10 -32.19
C GLU A 115 0.00 -2.11 -31.94
N ALA A 116 -0.19 -1.15 -31.03
CA ALA A 116 0.87 -0.20 -30.65
C ALA A 116 2.08 -0.91 -29.99
N ILE A 117 1.83 -1.95 -29.17
CA ILE A 117 2.89 -2.76 -28.57
C ILE A 117 3.63 -3.56 -29.63
N GLU A 118 2.92 -4.24 -30.53
CA GLU A 118 3.51 -5.02 -31.62
C GLU A 118 4.35 -4.16 -32.57
N ASN A 119 3.87 -2.97 -32.91
CA ASN A 119 4.63 -1.99 -33.70
C ASN A 119 5.92 -1.56 -32.98
N THR A 120 5.87 -1.38 -31.65
CA THR A 120 7.05 -1.06 -30.86
C THR A 120 8.06 -2.21 -30.86
N GLN A 121 7.61 -3.45 -30.67
CA GLN A 121 8.46 -4.63 -30.73
C GLN A 121 9.12 -4.78 -32.11
N THR A 122 8.36 -4.58 -33.20
CA THR A 122 8.86 -4.60 -34.57
C THR A 122 9.93 -3.51 -34.79
N ALA A 123 9.74 -2.30 -34.27
CA ALA A 123 10.74 -1.24 -34.32
C ALA A 123 12.02 -1.61 -33.57
N LEU A 124 11.92 -2.18 -32.38
CA LEU A 124 13.08 -2.66 -31.60
C LEU A 124 13.86 -3.76 -32.32
N GLN A 125 13.18 -4.72 -32.92
CA GLN A 125 13.81 -5.77 -33.74
C GLN A 125 14.53 -5.19 -34.96
N THR A 126 13.95 -4.17 -35.58
CA THR A 126 14.55 -3.47 -36.75
C THR A 126 15.81 -2.71 -36.33
N LEU A 127 15.77 -1.99 -35.22
CA LEU A 127 16.94 -1.29 -34.67
C LEU A 127 18.05 -2.27 -34.26
N GLU A 128 17.71 -3.41 -33.68
CA GLU A 128 18.69 -4.47 -33.35
C GLU A 128 19.39 -4.98 -34.60
N LYS A 129 18.62 -5.28 -35.68
CA LYS A 129 19.20 -5.70 -36.98
C LYS A 129 20.09 -4.62 -37.61
N ALA A 130 19.79 -3.35 -37.36
CA ALA A 130 20.60 -2.21 -37.82
C ALA A 130 21.85 -1.96 -36.95
N GLY A 131 22.08 -2.77 -35.89
CA GLY A 131 23.23 -2.65 -34.99
C GLY A 131 23.12 -1.50 -33.99
N VAL A 132 21.94 -0.93 -33.77
CA VAL A 132 21.73 0.12 -32.76
C VAL A 132 21.92 -0.46 -31.36
N PRO A 133 22.73 0.19 -30.49
CA PRO A 133 22.94 -0.24 -29.11
C PRO A 133 21.62 -0.37 -28.33
N LYS A 134 21.53 -1.36 -27.42
CA LYS A 134 20.33 -1.58 -26.59
C LYS A 134 19.95 -0.35 -25.76
N GLU A 135 20.93 0.38 -25.25
CA GLU A 135 20.69 1.59 -24.44
C GLU A 135 20.00 2.71 -25.25
N ASP A 136 20.22 2.78 -26.55
CA ASP A 136 19.58 3.75 -27.43
C ASP A 136 18.20 3.29 -27.85
N SER A 137 18.06 2.02 -28.29
CA SER A 137 16.77 1.46 -28.69
C SER A 137 15.78 1.36 -27.53
N ALA A 138 16.26 1.20 -26.29
CA ALA A 138 15.43 1.14 -25.08
C ALA A 138 14.58 2.41 -24.84
N ASN A 139 14.90 3.54 -25.49
CA ASN A 139 14.07 4.75 -25.44
C ASN A 139 12.67 4.55 -26.04
N LEU A 140 12.46 3.53 -26.88
CA LEU A 140 11.14 3.16 -27.41
C LEU A 140 10.29 2.35 -26.44
N LEU A 141 10.84 1.83 -25.33
CA LEU A 141 10.12 0.97 -24.41
C LEU A 141 8.97 1.74 -23.70
N PRO A 142 7.74 1.22 -23.78
CA PRO A 142 6.60 1.89 -23.16
C PRO A 142 6.62 1.72 -21.64
N LEU A 143 6.01 2.66 -20.91
CA LEU A 143 5.86 2.56 -19.45
C LEU A 143 5.06 1.34 -19.00
N GLY A 144 4.23 0.78 -19.90
CA GLY A 144 3.47 -0.44 -19.64
C GLY A 144 4.28 -1.73 -19.69
N MET A 145 5.56 -1.69 -20.13
CA MET A 145 6.39 -2.90 -20.21
C MET A 145 6.58 -3.53 -18.83
N ALA A 146 6.50 -4.84 -18.76
CA ALA A 146 6.79 -5.59 -17.55
C ALA A 146 8.28 -5.56 -17.21
N THR A 147 8.61 -5.38 -15.94
CA THR A 147 10.00 -5.33 -15.49
C THR A 147 10.19 -6.14 -14.21
N LYS A 148 11.44 -6.27 -13.78
CA LYS A 148 11.86 -6.96 -12.56
C LYS A 148 12.69 -6.04 -11.69
N VAL A 149 12.43 -6.05 -10.38
CA VAL A 149 13.14 -5.22 -9.41
C VAL A 149 13.47 -6.03 -8.16
N VAL A 150 14.73 -6.05 -7.76
CA VAL A 150 15.13 -6.51 -6.43
C VAL A 150 15.02 -5.34 -5.46
N VAL A 151 14.39 -5.57 -4.31
CA VAL A 151 14.11 -4.55 -3.31
C VAL A 151 14.58 -5.00 -1.95
N ARG A 152 15.26 -4.12 -1.22
CA ARG A 152 15.40 -4.18 0.23
C ARG A 152 14.66 -2.99 0.84
N THR A 153 13.82 -3.24 1.81
CA THR A 153 13.10 -2.20 2.56
C THR A 153 12.85 -2.67 3.99
N ASN A 154 12.28 -1.82 4.85
CA ASN A 154 11.91 -2.20 6.20
C ASN A 154 10.40 -2.18 6.41
N LEU A 155 9.94 -2.75 7.53
CA LEU A 155 8.52 -2.83 7.87
C LEU A 155 7.89 -1.44 7.98
N ARG A 156 8.57 -0.44 8.55
CA ARG A 156 8.05 0.93 8.68
C ARG A 156 7.71 1.54 7.33
N ASN A 157 8.63 1.43 6.36
CA ASN A 157 8.38 1.95 5.00
C ASN A 157 7.22 1.25 4.31
N LEU A 158 7.06 -0.07 4.53
CA LEU A 158 5.91 -0.82 3.98
C LEU A 158 4.58 -0.37 4.59
N ILE A 159 4.54 -0.07 5.90
CA ILE A 159 3.34 0.48 6.57
C ILE A 159 3.01 1.85 5.97
N ASP A 160 3.99 2.75 5.87
CA ASP A 160 3.80 4.10 5.32
C ASP A 160 3.38 4.05 3.84
N MET A 161 3.91 3.10 3.08
CA MET A 161 3.51 2.83 1.69
C MET A 161 2.06 2.33 1.62
N ALA A 162 1.67 1.40 2.49
CA ALA A 162 0.31 0.86 2.55
C ALA A 162 -0.72 1.97 2.85
N HIS A 163 -0.40 2.90 3.75
CA HIS A 163 -1.26 4.04 4.06
C HIS A 163 -1.63 4.85 2.82
N GLN A 164 -0.71 5.01 1.88
CA GLN A 164 -0.92 5.77 0.65
C GLN A 164 -1.48 4.92 -0.49
N ARG A 165 -1.00 3.69 -0.64
CA ARG A 165 -1.20 2.87 -1.84
C ARG A 165 -2.36 1.88 -1.75
N LEU A 166 -2.90 1.62 -0.57
CA LEU A 166 -4.16 0.89 -0.41
C LEU A 166 -5.39 1.79 -0.53
N CYS A 167 -5.21 3.11 -0.63
CA CYS A 167 -6.30 4.03 -0.93
C CYS A 167 -6.91 3.73 -2.31
N SER A 168 -8.25 3.76 -2.43
CA SER A 168 -8.95 3.53 -3.70
C SER A 168 -8.58 4.52 -4.80
N ARG A 169 -8.03 5.70 -4.45
CA ARG A 169 -7.54 6.73 -5.37
C ARG A 169 -6.13 6.50 -5.87
N ALA A 170 -5.38 5.58 -5.25
CA ALA A 170 -4.06 5.20 -5.73
C ALA A 170 -4.16 4.52 -7.11
N TYR A 171 -3.09 4.58 -7.88
CA TYR A 171 -2.99 3.89 -9.17
C TYR A 171 -3.35 2.40 -9.01
N TRP A 172 -4.20 1.89 -9.89
CA TRP A 172 -4.79 0.56 -9.75
C TRP A 172 -3.75 -0.55 -9.64
N GLU A 173 -2.67 -0.49 -10.44
CA GLU A 173 -1.62 -1.50 -10.43
C GLU A 173 -0.78 -1.42 -9.14
N PHE A 174 -0.60 -0.21 -8.57
CA PHE A 174 0.08 -0.08 -7.28
C PHE A 174 -0.72 -0.71 -6.14
N ARG A 175 -2.05 -0.58 -6.18
CA ARG A 175 -2.91 -1.26 -5.20
C ARG A 175 -2.76 -2.78 -5.27
N ILE A 176 -2.69 -3.33 -6.50
CA ILE A 176 -2.43 -4.76 -6.71
C ILE A 176 -1.06 -5.13 -6.18
N LEU A 177 0.00 -4.43 -6.60
CA LEU A 177 1.36 -4.64 -6.12
C LEU A 177 1.45 -4.64 -4.59
N MET A 178 0.79 -3.67 -3.93
CA MET A 178 0.81 -3.59 -2.47
C MET A 178 0.09 -4.77 -1.80
N ASN A 179 -1.05 -5.20 -2.33
CA ASN A 179 -1.76 -6.39 -1.84
C ASN A 179 -0.92 -7.66 -2.06
N ASP A 180 -0.28 -7.80 -3.22
CA ASP A 180 0.56 -8.96 -3.53
C ASP A 180 1.79 -9.03 -2.58
N ILE A 181 2.41 -7.88 -2.23
CA ILE A 181 3.47 -7.81 -1.23
C ILE A 181 2.97 -8.26 0.15
N ILE A 182 1.82 -7.74 0.58
CA ILE A 182 1.22 -8.06 1.89
C ILE A 182 0.88 -9.56 1.97
N GLU A 183 0.30 -10.11 0.92
CA GLU A 183 -0.03 -11.53 0.85
C GLU A 183 1.22 -12.41 0.87
N ALA A 184 2.25 -12.08 0.09
CA ALA A 184 3.51 -12.81 0.07
C ALA A 184 4.21 -12.80 1.44
N LEU A 185 4.17 -11.69 2.18
CA LEU A 185 4.70 -11.61 3.54
C LEU A 185 3.89 -12.49 4.51
N ALA A 186 2.56 -12.51 4.39
CA ALA A 186 1.72 -13.37 5.24
C ALA A 186 2.03 -14.85 5.07
N TYR A 187 2.46 -15.28 3.88
CA TYR A 187 2.89 -16.66 3.63
C TYR A 187 4.34 -16.95 4.05
N TYR A 188 5.13 -15.92 4.33
CA TYR A 188 6.55 -16.10 4.61
C TYR A 188 6.84 -16.64 6.01
N SER A 189 6.15 -16.15 7.04
CA SER A 189 6.27 -16.65 8.41
C SER A 189 5.03 -16.37 9.26
N SER A 190 4.92 -17.06 10.41
CA SER A 190 3.79 -16.90 11.35
C SER A 190 3.70 -15.48 11.93
N GLU A 191 4.83 -14.81 12.22
CA GLU A 191 4.79 -13.43 12.72
C GLU A 191 4.34 -12.45 11.64
N TRP A 192 4.73 -12.64 10.38
CA TRP A 192 4.20 -11.87 9.27
C TRP A 192 2.70 -12.12 9.05
N GLU A 193 2.28 -13.39 9.16
CA GLU A 193 0.85 -13.72 9.10
C GLU A 193 0.06 -12.99 10.19
N ASN A 194 0.57 -12.97 11.44
CA ASN A 194 -0.04 -12.24 12.55
C ASN A 194 -0.14 -10.74 12.28
N LEU A 195 0.93 -10.11 11.79
CA LEU A 195 0.92 -8.69 11.42
C LEU A 195 -0.14 -8.37 10.37
N VAL A 196 -0.30 -9.24 9.37
CA VAL A 196 -1.25 -9.04 8.27
C VAL A 196 -2.67 -9.37 8.69
N LYS A 197 -2.92 -10.58 9.21
CA LYS A 197 -4.28 -11.11 9.43
C LYS A 197 -4.87 -10.72 10.77
N GLN A 198 -4.09 -10.76 11.86
CA GLN A 198 -4.58 -10.49 13.21
C GLN A 198 -4.51 -8.99 13.53
N HIS A 199 -3.34 -8.38 13.34
CA HIS A 199 -3.13 -6.97 13.70
C HIS A 199 -3.50 -6.00 12.59
N LYS A 200 -3.65 -6.46 11.34
CA LYS A 200 -4.10 -5.69 10.17
C LYS A 200 -3.37 -4.36 10.05
N ILE A 201 -2.02 -4.40 10.19
CA ILE A 201 -1.19 -3.19 10.21
C ILE A 201 -1.13 -2.48 8.86
N PHE A 202 -1.31 -3.22 7.75
CA PHE A 202 -1.33 -2.68 6.41
C PHE A 202 -2.75 -2.25 6.02
N LYS A 203 -3.02 -0.97 6.09
CA LYS A 203 -4.33 -0.37 5.79
C LYS A 203 -4.18 1.04 5.23
N PRO A 204 -5.18 1.57 4.49
CA PRO A 204 -5.12 2.94 4.02
C PRO A 204 -5.15 3.93 5.19
N LYS A 205 -4.60 5.13 4.99
CA LYS A 205 -4.49 6.17 6.02
C LYS A 205 -5.83 6.50 6.68
N CYS A 206 -6.91 6.58 5.91
CA CYS A 206 -8.26 6.84 6.43
C CYS A 206 -8.74 5.77 7.41
N ALA A 207 -8.32 4.50 7.27
CA ALA A 207 -8.61 3.44 8.24
C ALA A 207 -7.78 3.54 9.53
N VAL A 208 -6.72 4.35 9.54
CA VAL A 208 -5.90 4.64 10.72
C VAL A 208 -6.46 5.82 11.50
N CYS A 209 -6.75 6.94 10.80
CA CYS A 209 -7.21 8.18 11.45
C CYS A 209 -8.74 8.27 11.61
N GLY A 210 -9.51 7.38 10.97
CA GLY A 210 -10.98 7.35 11.03
C GLY A 210 -11.69 8.33 10.08
N PHE A 211 -10.95 9.12 9.31
CA PHE A 211 -11.51 10.07 8.33
C PHE A 211 -10.65 10.16 7.06
N CYS A 212 -11.25 10.66 5.97
CA CYS A 212 -10.60 10.87 4.69
C CYS A 212 -10.05 12.30 4.60
N GLU A 213 -8.75 12.42 4.28
CA GLU A 213 -8.07 13.70 4.05
C GLU A 213 -8.09 14.12 2.56
N GLU A 214 -8.58 13.26 1.67
CA GLU A 214 -8.61 13.49 0.24
C GLU A 214 -9.72 14.48 -0.14
N LYS A 215 -9.40 15.46 -0.99
CA LYS A 215 -10.38 16.43 -1.51
C LYS A 215 -11.61 15.76 -2.15
N TYR A 216 -11.39 14.62 -2.82
CA TYR A 216 -12.45 13.81 -3.44
C TYR A 216 -12.50 12.46 -2.75
N SER A 217 -13.23 12.37 -1.64
CA SER A 217 -13.42 11.14 -0.89
C SER A 217 -14.10 10.07 -1.75
N CYS A 218 -13.72 8.80 -1.51
CA CYS A 218 -14.43 7.65 -2.09
C CYS A 218 -15.65 7.21 -1.28
N GLY A 219 -15.93 7.87 -0.16
CA GLY A 219 -17.07 7.57 0.73
C GLY A 219 -16.83 6.46 1.74
N ALA A 220 -15.65 5.77 1.71
CA ALA A 220 -15.35 4.68 2.66
C ALA A 220 -15.19 5.17 4.11
N TYR A 221 -14.82 6.42 4.30
CA TYR A 221 -14.70 7.10 5.60
C TYR A 221 -15.24 8.54 5.47
N PRO A 222 -15.74 9.11 6.57
CA PRO A 222 -16.18 10.51 6.56
C PRO A 222 -15.05 11.45 6.14
N THR A 223 -15.38 12.60 5.57
CA THR A 223 -14.39 13.67 5.37
C THR A 223 -13.93 14.22 6.72
N LYS A 224 -12.87 15.02 6.72
CA LYS A 224 -12.38 15.63 7.95
C LYS A 224 -13.46 16.53 8.60
N GLU A 225 -14.17 17.32 7.79
CA GLU A 225 -15.24 18.20 8.25
C GLU A 225 -16.39 17.40 8.89
N GLN A 226 -16.85 16.33 8.23
CA GLN A 226 -17.88 15.43 8.77
C GLN A 226 -17.43 14.76 10.06
N ASN A 227 -16.18 14.34 10.14
CA ASN A 227 -15.62 13.73 11.35
C ASN A 227 -15.58 14.73 12.52
N ASP A 228 -15.19 15.98 12.26
CA ASP A 228 -15.20 17.05 13.28
C ASP A 228 -16.62 17.35 13.78
N GLU A 229 -17.62 17.28 12.90
CA GLU A 229 -19.05 17.39 13.27
C GLU A 229 -19.48 16.21 14.15
N TYR A 230 -19.13 14.97 13.79
CA TYR A 230 -19.45 13.78 14.60
C TYR A 230 -18.81 13.85 16.00
N ILE A 231 -17.57 14.35 16.10
CA ILE A 231 -16.91 14.57 17.40
C ILE A 231 -17.66 15.62 18.25
N LYS A 232 -18.11 16.72 17.64
CA LYS A 232 -18.91 17.75 18.32
C LYS A 232 -20.24 17.18 18.82
N LEU A 233 -20.97 16.48 17.94
CA LEU A 233 -22.23 15.80 18.30
C LEU A 233 -22.04 14.81 19.44
N GLY A 234 -20.99 13.98 19.38
CA GLY A 234 -20.66 13.04 20.44
C GLY A 234 -20.41 13.71 21.79
N LYS A 235 -19.73 14.87 21.81
CA LYS A 235 -19.52 15.67 23.03
C LYS A 235 -20.84 16.24 23.59
N LEU A 236 -21.73 16.74 22.71
CA LEU A 236 -23.03 17.26 23.11
C LEU A 236 -23.91 16.18 23.75
N ILE A 237 -23.95 14.98 23.12
CA ILE A 237 -24.66 13.81 23.65
C ILE A 237 -24.12 13.41 25.01
N LYS A 238 -22.77 13.28 25.14
CA LYS A 238 -22.11 12.92 26.39
C LYS A 238 -22.40 13.89 27.52
N ASN A 239 -22.47 15.18 27.20
CA ASN A 239 -22.76 16.26 28.16
C ASN A 239 -24.25 16.47 28.38
N LYS A 240 -25.13 15.69 27.74
CA LYS A 240 -26.59 15.84 27.78
C LYS A 240 -27.09 17.24 27.33
N ASP A 241 -26.32 17.90 26.47
CA ASP A 241 -26.67 19.20 25.90
C ASP A 241 -27.59 19.03 24.68
N PHE A 242 -28.83 18.64 24.96
CA PHE A 242 -29.82 18.40 23.90
C PHE A 242 -30.27 19.66 23.19
N THR A 243 -30.18 20.83 23.80
CA THR A 243 -30.54 22.10 23.17
C THR A 243 -29.57 22.42 22.05
N SER A 244 -28.28 22.35 22.30
CA SER A 244 -27.27 22.54 21.25
C SER A 244 -27.30 21.41 20.21
N LEU A 245 -27.62 20.16 20.58
CA LEU A 245 -27.77 19.05 19.67
C LEU A 245 -28.85 19.29 18.62
N LEU A 246 -30.01 19.87 18.99
CA LEU A 246 -31.09 20.16 18.07
C LEU A 246 -30.71 21.14 16.93
N LEU A 247 -29.65 21.95 17.11
CA LEU A 247 -29.14 22.82 16.06
C LEU A 247 -28.43 22.08 14.92
N TYR A 248 -27.97 20.88 15.16
CA TYR A 248 -27.25 20.05 14.19
C TYR A 248 -28.13 19.05 13.44
N LEU A 249 -29.40 18.90 13.87
CA LEU A 249 -30.35 18.00 13.24
C LEU A 249 -31.07 18.71 12.07
N THR A 250 -31.23 17.97 10.98
CA THR A 250 -32.11 18.43 9.90
C THR A 250 -33.57 18.48 10.38
N ASP A 251 -34.44 19.18 9.67
CA ASP A 251 -35.86 19.22 10.04
C ASP A 251 -36.53 17.83 9.95
N GLU A 252 -36.04 16.96 9.05
CA GLU A 252 -36.44 15.57 8.94
C GLU A 252 -36.00 14.74 10.16
N ASP A 253 -34.74 14.90 10.61
CA ASP A 253 -34.23 14.26 11.81
C ASP A 253 -34.97 14.66 13.07
N LYS A 254 -35.31 15.97 13.19
CA LYS A 254 -36.12 16.52 14.30
C LYS A 254 -37.53 15.90 14.31
N HIS A 255 -38.13 15.78 13.12
CA HIS A 255 -39.47 15.18 13.00
C HIS A 255 -39.42 13.69 13.39
N ASN A 256 -38.43 12.94 12.95
CA ASN A 256 -38.24 11.55 13.29
C ASN A 256 -37.95 11.35 14.79
N LEU A 257 -37.18 12.25 15.41
CA LEU A 257 -36.87 12.19 16.85
C LEU A 257 -38.17 12.44 17.68
N VAL A 258 -39.00 13.40 17.32
CA VAL A 258 -40.29 13.67 17.96
C VAL A 258 -41.21 12.46 17.85
N LYS A 259 -41.25 11.82 16.68
CA LYS A 259 -42.04 10.61 16.45
C LYS A 259 -41.59 9.45 17.30
N LEU A 260 -40.28 9.23 17.44
CA LEU A 260 -39.70 8.19 18.30
C LEU A 260 -40.00 8.42 19.77
N LEU A 261 -39.84 9.66 20.25
CA LEU A 261 -40.17 10.04 21.64
C LEU A 261 -41.68 9.99 21.98
N SER A 262 -42.54 10.07 20.96
CA SER A 262 -44.00 9.94 21.15
C SER A 262 -44.48 8.47 21.21
N LEU A 263 -43.63 7.50 20.78
CA LEU A 263 -43.93 6.05 20.83
C LEU A 263 -43.52 5.39 22.15
N GLU A 264 -42.76 6.09 23.01
CA GLU A 264 -42.36 5.61 24.35
C GLU A 264 -43.34 6.04 25.48
N LYS A 265 -44.49 6.55 25.14
CA LYS A 265 -45.61 6.83 26.07
C LYS A 265 -46.77 5.83 25.81
#